data_341b21f83b60f6a50bf1eff2e4906311
#
_entry.id   341b21f83b60f6a50bf1eff2e4906311
#
_cell.length_a   1.000
_cell.length_b   1.000
_cell.length_c   1.000
_cell.angle_alpha   90.00
_cell.angle_beta   90.00
_cell.angle_gamma   90.00
#
_symmetry.space_group_name_H-M   'P 1'
#
loop_
_entity.id
_entity.type
_entity.pdbx_description
1 polymer ?
#
loop_
_entity_poly.entity_id
_entity_poly.type
_entity_poly.pdbx_seq_one_letter_code
_entity_poly.pdbx_strand_id
1 'polypeptide(L)'
;VVTTPQIAAAEVAERAGRIAHQIHQRVIGVIENMSEYGCPTCGEKIALFGSGGGEETSRRLSALVGIDVPLLGKIAFNPELRTGGDDGVPLVQAAPDSDSAQSILAIAEILVKRSKSLVGVRLGISPESN
;
A
#
# COMPACT_ATOMS: atom_id res chain seq x y z
N VAL A 1 4.68 1.33 1.52
CA VAL A 1 4.92 0.18 2.43
C VAL A 1 3.67 -0.70 2.40
N VAL A 2 3.87 -2.03 2.30
CA VAL A 2 2.78 -3.02 2.38
C VAL A 2 2.90 -3.78 3.70
N THR A 3 1.77 -3.95 4.39
CA THR A 3 1.68 -4.67 5.67
C THR A 3 0.46 -5.60 5.67
N THR A 4 0.22 -6.31 6.78
CA THR A 4 -0.97 -7.13 7.02
C THR A 4 -1.72 -6.62 8.26
N PRO A 5 -2.96 -7.08 8.54
CA PRO A 5 -3.73 -6.64 9.71
C PRO A 5 -3.08 -6.94 11.08
N GLN A 6 -2.11 -7.87 11.12
CA GLN A 6 -1.45 -8.28 12.36
C GLN A 6 -0.60 -7.14 12.93
N ILE A 7 -0.76 -6.84 14.20
CA ILE A 7 0.03 -5.80 14.90
C ILE A 7 1.54 -6.07 14.84
N ALA A 8 1.96 -7.33 14.88
CA ALA A 8 3.38 -7.70 14.74
C ALA A 8 3.97 -7.29 13.37
N ALA A 9 3.16 -7.27 12.30
CA ALA A 9 3.61 -6.83 10.99
C ALA A 9 3.88 -5.32 10.95
N ALA A 10 3.21 -4.53 11.78
CA ALA A 10 3.45 -3.09 11.88
C ALA A 10 4.89 -2.76 12.35
N GLU A 11 5.48 -3.59 13.21
CA GLU A 11 6.87 -3.41 13.66
C GLU A 11 7.87 -3.63 12.53
N VAL A 12 7.62 -4.64 11.66
CA VAL A 12 8.45 -4.90 10.49
C VAL A 12 8.32 -3.77 9.47
N ALA A 13 7.09 -3.31 9.24
CA ALA A 13 6.80 -2.19 8.34
C ALA A 13 7.45 -0.88 8.84
N GLU A 14 7.45 -0.63 10.14
CA GLU A 14 8.15 0.52 10.74
C GLU A 14 9.65 0.47 10.48
N ARG A 15 10.28 -0.71 10.63
CA ARG A 15 11.71 -0.87 10.31
C ARG A 15 12.01 -0.56 8.84
N ALA A 16 11.19 -1.06 7.92
CA ALA A 16 11.32 -0.76 6.50
C ALA A 16 11.17 0.74 6.22
N GLY A 17 10.20 1.41 6.83
CA GLY A 17 10.02 2.85 6.73
C GLY A 17 11.20 3.65 7.32
N ARG A 18 11.78 3.19 8.42
CA ARG A 18 12.98 3.79 9.02
C ARG A 18 14.18 3.72 8.08
N ILE A 19 14.40 2.56 7.43
CA ILE A 19 15.47 2.40 6.44
C ILE A 19 15.22 3.33 5.25
N ALA A 20 13.99 3.36 4.71
CA ALA A 20 13.63 4.25 3.62
C ALA A 20 13.93 5.73 3.97
N HIS A 21 13.57 6.16 5.17
CA HIS A 21 13.85 7.52 5.66
C HIS A 21 15.37 7.80 5.73
N GLN A 22 16.16 6.86 6.24
CA GLN A 22 17.62 6.99 6.33
C GLN A 22 18.32 7.14 4.97
N ILE A 23 17.81 6.48 3.93
CA ILE A 23 18.32 6.57 2.56
C ILE A 23 17.59 7.63 1.72
N HIS A 24 16.89 8.55 2.36
CA HIS A 24 16.15 9.65 1.74
C HIS A 24 15.07 9.21 0.74
N GLN A 25 14.52 7.99 0.91
CA GLN A 25 13.37 7.51 0.14
C GLN A 25 12.07 7.98 0.80
N ARG A 26 11.20 8.60 0.01
CA ARG A 26 9.89 9.06 0.50
C ARG A 26 8.93 7.89 0.65
N VAL A 27 8.41 7.69 1.86
CA VAL A 27 7.28 6.77 2.12
C VAL A 27 5.98 7.51 1.77
N ILE A 28 5.31 7.09 0.72
CA ILE A 28 4.11 7.76 0.18
C ILE A 28 2.80 7.28 0.78
N GLY A 29 2.82 6.14 1.47
CA GLY A 29 1.65 5.58 2.14
C GLY A 29 1.81 4.13 2.52
N VAL A 30 0.77 3.59 3.13
CA VAL A 30 0.65 2.21 3.59
C VAL A 30 -0.47 1.51 2.82
N ILE A 31 -0.30 0.24 2.51
CA ILE A 31 -1.33 -0.66 1.97
C ILE A 31 -1.45 -1.83 2.94
N GLU A 32 -2.67 -2.12 3.40
CA GLU A 32 -2.95 -3.32 4.18
C GLU A 32 -3.40 -4.44 3.25
N ASN A 33 -2.59 -5.49 3.12
CA ASN A 33 -2.92 -6.69 2.37
C ASN A 33 -3.50 -7.76 3.29
N MET A 34 -4.30 -8.66 2.77
CA MET A 34 -4.98 -9.74 3.52
C MET A 34 -5.93 -9.18 4.62
N SER A 35 -6.60 -8.05 4.36
CA SER A 35 -7.42 -7.37 5.37
C SER A 35 -8.61 -8.19 5.83
N GLU A 36 -9.30 -8.85 4.93
CA GLU A 36 -10.46 -9.69 5.20
C GLU A 36 -10.58 -10.79 4.14
N TYR A 37 -11.31 -11.84 4.46
CA TYR A 37 -11.66 -12.91 3.54
C TYR A 37 -13.17 -12.97 3.38
N GLY A 38 -13.66 -12.84 2.16
CA GLY A 38 -15.06 -13.06 1.84
C GLY A 38 -15.38 -14.54 1.71
N CYS A 39 -16.31 -15.05 2.51
CA CYS A 39 -16.76 -16.43 2.40
C CYS A 39 -17.41 -16.64 1.02
N PRO A 40 -16.98 -17.60 0.19
CA PRO A 40 -17.53 -17.81 -1.14
C PRO A 40 -18.96 -18.35 -1.11
N THR A 41 -19.41 -18.87 0.03
CA THR A 41 -20.75 -19.47 0.17
C THR A 41 -21.80 -18.45 0.63
N CYS A 42 -21.47 -17.59 1.60
CA CYS A 42 -22.42 -16.67 2.20
C CYS A 42 -22.04 -15.18 2.06
N GLY A 43 -20.86 -14.88 1.56
CA GLY A 43 -20.36 -13.51 1.41
C GLY A 43 -19.90 -12.84 2.73
N GLU A 44 -20.00 -13.55 3.86
CA GLU A 44 -19.56 -13.00 5.16
C GLU A 44 -18.07 -12.67 5.13
N LYS A 45 -17.72 -11.48 5.62
CA LYS A 45 -16.36 -11.00 5.69
C LYS A 45 -15.72 -11.38 7.02
N ILE A 46 -14.62 -12.10 6.95
CA ILE A 46 -13.92 -12.65 8.12
C ILE A 46 -12.53 -12.04 8.18
N ALA A 47 -12.18 -11.42 9.31
CA ALA A 47 -10.85 -10.89 9.58
C ALA A 47 -9.89 -12.01 10.03
N LEU A 48 -9.43 -12.85 9.09
CA LEU A 48 -8.60 -14.03 9.38
C LEU A 48 -7.30 -13.68 10.13
N PHE A 49 -6.75 -12.51 9.89
CA PHE A 49 -5.47 -12.05 10.45
C PHE A 49 -5.64 -10.89 11.43
N GLY A 50 -6.85 -10.70 11.96
CA GLY A 50 -7.18 -9.55 12.82
C GLY A 50 -7.49 -8.28 12.03
N SER A 51 -7.36 -7.12 12.68
CA SER A 51 -7.66 -5.82 12.08
C SER A 51 -6.79 -4.72 12.67
N GLY A 52 -6.66 -3.60 11.95
CA GLY A 52 -6.02 -2.39 12.46
C GLY A 52 -4.50 -2.29 12.24
N GLY A 53 -3.86 -3.30 11.64
CA GLY A 53 -2.41 -3.28 11.39
C GLY A 53 -1.99 -2.20 10.41
N GLY A 54 -2.79 -1.95 9.39
CA GLY A 54 -2.54 -0.90 8.39
C GLY A 54 -2.62 0.50 8.99
N GLU A 55 -3.65 0.77 9.78
CA GLU A 55 -3.84 2.04 10.50
C GLU A 55 -2.72 2.29 11.51
N GLU A 56 -2.37 1.26 12.28
CA GLU A 56 -1.28 1.36 13.25
C GLU A 56 0.07 1.61 12.55
N THR A 57 0.33 0.93 11.44
CA THR A 57 1.53 1.15 10.62
C THR A 57 1.56 2.59 10.08
N SER A 58 0.45 3.09 9.54
CA SER A 58 0.31 4.47 9.07
C SER A 58 0.64 5.47 10.17
N ARG A 59 0.05 5.30 11.36
CA ARG A 59 0.27 6.15 12.52
C ARG A 59 1.75 6.16 12.96
N ARG A 60 2.37 4.98 13.06
CA ARG A 60 3.79 4.85 13.47
C ARG A 60 4.73 5.47 12.46
N LEU A 61 4.51 5.22 11.16
CA LEU A 61 5.35 5.79 10.10
C LEU A 61 5.21 7.31 10.04
N SER A 62 4.00 7.86 10.17
CA SER A 62 3.78 9.30 10.21
C SER A 62 4.54 9.95 11.36
N ALA A 63 4.49 9.34 12.56
CA ALA A 63 5.26 9.81 13.70
C ALA A 63 6.77 9.72 13.49
N LEU A 64 7.25 8.66 12.84
CA LEU A 64 8.66 8.43 12.58
C LEU A 64 9.26 9.43 11.59
N VAL A 65 8.55 9.71 10.48
CA VAL A 65 9.07 10.56 9.40
C VAL A 65 8.66 12.02 9.51
N GLY A 66 7.77 12.36 10.44
CA GLY A 66 7.31 13.73 10.70
C GLY A 66 6.38 14.31 9.62
N ILE A 67 5.86 13.47 8.72
CA ILE A 67 4.88 13.84 7.69
C ILE A 67 3.75 12.80 7.65
N ASP A 68 2.60 13.17 7.08
CA ASP A 68 1.49 12.24 6.92
C ASP A 68 1.82 11.11 5.94
N VAL A 69 1.73 9.87 6.44
CA VAL A 69 1.88 8.62 5.68
C VAL A 69 0.55 7.87 5.74
N PRO A 70 -0.41 8.18 4.87
CA PRO A 70 -1.76 7.65 4.98
C PRO A 70 -1.86 6.17 4.64
N LEU A 71 -2.89 5.51 5.17
CA LEU A 71 -3.37 4.24 4.66
C LEU A 71 -4.05 4.48 3.30
N LEU A 72 -3.47 3.95 2.22
CA LEU A 72 -3.93 4.16 0.84
C LEU A 72 -5.10 3.25 0.50
N GLY A 73 -5.17 2.09 1.14
CA GLY A 73 -6.25 1.14 0.94
C GLY A 73 -5.96 -0.22 1.57
N LYS A 74 -6.99 -1.05 1.53
CA LYS A 74 -6.98 -2.43 2.02
C LYS A 74 -7.29 -3.37 0.88
N ILE A 75 -6.54 -4.48 0.79
CA ILE A 75 -6.74 -5.52 -0.20
C ILE A 75 -7.20 -6.77 0.54
N ALA A 76 -8.36 -7.29 0.16
CA ALA A 76 -8.90 -8.52 0.73
C ALA A 76 -8.00 -9.71 0.42
N PHE A 77 -7.98 -10.70 1.31
CA PHE A 77 -7.33 -11.98 1.02
C PHE A 77 -8.04 -12.66 -0.15
N ASN A 78 -7.27 -12.94 -1.20
CA ASN A 78 -7.78 -13.60 -2.41
C ASN A 78 -6.77 -14.66 -2.87
N PRO A 79 -7.16 -15.95 -2.89
CA PRO A 79 -6.30 -17.04 -3.38
C PRO A 79 -5.84 -16.86 -4.83
N GLU A 80 -6.69 -16.27 -5.68
CA GLU A 80 -6.37 -16.03 -7.09
C GLU A 80 -5.25 -14.98 -7.25
N LEU A 81 -5.17 -14.01 -6.33
CA LEU A 81 -4.08 -13.03 -6.31
C LEU A 81 -2.73 -13.72 -6.11
N ARG A 82 -2.67 -14.74 -5.23
CA ARG A 82 -1.48 -15.57 -5.03
C ARG A 82 -1.15 -16.38 -6.28
N THR A 83 -2.12 -17.16 -6.78
CA THR A 83 -1.93 -18.01 -7.96
C THR A 83 -1.50 -17.20 -9.17
N GLY A 84 -2.18 -16.08 -9.43
CA GLY A 84 -1.82 -15.18 -10.52
C GLY A 84 -0.41 -14.59 -10.39
N GLY A 85 0.06 -14.35 -9.14
CA GLY A 85 1.44 -13.95 -8.88
C GLY A 85 2.46 -15.03 -9.22
N ASP A 86 2.17 -16.29 -8.91
CA ASP A 86 3.02 -17.44 -9.22
C ASP A 86 3.06 -17.71 -10.75
N ASP A 87 1.93 -17.57 -11.41
CA ASP A 87 1.77 -17.86 -12.84
C ASP A 87 2.14 -16.66 -13.75
N GLY A 88 2.43 -15.49 -13.17
CA GLY A 88 2.73 -14.27 -13.92
C GLY A 88 1.51 -13.64 -14.60
N VAL A 89 0.29 -13.95 -14.11
CA VAL A 89 -0.97 -13.41 -14.63
C VAL A 89 -1.58 -12.45 -13.60
N PRO A 90 -1.48 -11.13 -13.79
CA PRO A 90 -2.00 -10.15 -12.83
C PRO A 90 -3.51 -10.26 -12.63
N LEU A 91 -3.97 -10.29 -11.37
CA LEU A 91 -5.39 -10.40 -11.03
C LEU A 91 -6.24 -9.28 -11.67
N VAL A 92 -5.71 -8.08 -11.79
CA VAL A 92 -6.39 -6.93 -12.43
C VAL A 92 -6.68 -7.15 -13.92
N GLN A 93 -6.01 -8.12 -14.56
CA GLN A 93 -6.28 -8.52 -15.95
C GLN A 93 -7.15 -9.78 -16.00
N ALA A 94 -6.90 -10.76 -15.12
CA ALA A 94 -7.61 -12.03 -15.11
C ALA A 94 -9.04 -11.92 -14.56
N ALA A 95 -9.23 -11.11 -13.51
CA ALA A 95 -10.51 -10.92 -12.82
C ALA A 95 -10.68 -9.45 -12.38
N PRO A 96 -10.84 -8.51 -13.34
CA PRO A 96 -10.87 -7.07 -13.06
C PRO A 96 -12.03 -6.65 -12.14
N ASP A 97 -13.14 -7.40 -12.15
CA ASP A 97 -14.33 -7.10 -11.35
C ASP A 97 -14.26 -7.65 -9.91
N SER A 98 -13.21 -8.39 -9.56
CA SER A 98 -13.04 -8.90 -8.19
C SER A 98 -12.74 -7.77 -7.21
N ASP A 99 -13.22 -7.88 -5.96
CA ASP A 99 -13.01 -6.88 -4.89
C ASP A 99 -11.53 -6.53 -4.72
N SER A 100 -10.65 -7.53 -4.79
CA SER A 100 -9.21 -7.34 -4.65
C SER A 100 -8.60 -6.58 -5.84
N ALA A 101 -9.05 -6.86 -7.08
CA ALA A 101 -8.61 -6.14 -8.27
C ALA A 101 -9.08 -4.68 -8.22
N GLN A 102 -10.32 -4.44 -7.85
CA GLN A 102 -10.88 -3.09 -7.71
C GLN A 102 -10.14 -2.29 -6.62
N SER A 103 -9.81 -2.92 -5.49
CA SER A 103 -9.00 -2.28 -4.44
C SER A 103 -7.61 -1.90 -4.94
N ILE A 104 -6.95 -2.76 -5.71
CA ILE A 104 -5.63 -2.48 -6.30
C ILE A 104 -5.73 -1.31 -7.28
N LEU A 105 -6.74 -1.28 -8.14
CA LEU A 105 -6.95 -0.20 -9.10
C LEU A 105 -7.22 1.14 -8.40
N ALA A 106 -8.04 1.15 -7.35
CA ALA A 106 -8.31 2.35 -6.57
C ALA A 106 -7.04 2.90 -5.90
N ILE A 107 -6.20 2.03 -5.34
CA ILE A 107 -4.89 2.42 -4.77
C ILE A 107 -3.98 3.00 -5.87
N ALA A 108 -3.93 2.36 -7.04
CA ALA A 108 -3.15 2.85 -8.17
C ALA A 108 -3.57 4.26 -8.62
N GLU A 109 -4.88 4.54 -8.68
CA GLU A 109 -5.40 5.87 -9.00
C GLU A 109 -4.96 6.93 -7.98
N ILE A 110 -4.98 6.61 -6.68
CA ILE A 110 -4.50 7.52 -5.63
C ILE A 110 -3.01 7.83 -5.85
N LEU A 111 -2.21 6.81 -6.16
CA LEU A 111 -0.77 6.97 -6.41
C LEU A 111 -0.50 7.84 -7.65
N VAL A 112 -1.22 7.62 -8.75
CA VAL A 112 -1.10 8.42 -9.97
C VAL A 112 -1.47 9.89 -9.72
N LYS A 113 -2.56 10.16 -8.98
CA LYS A 113 -2.95 11.53 -8.64
C LYS A 113 -1.90 12.23 -7.80
N ARG A 114 -1.26 11.52 -6.86
CA ARG A 114 -0.18 12.08 -6.03
C ARG A 114 1.11 12.33 -6.82
N SER A 115 1.46 11.49 -7.80
CA SER A 115 2.66 11.66 -8.62
C SER A 115 2.54 12.87 -9.56
N LYS A 116 1.35 13.20 -10.05
CA LYS A 116 1.12 14.36 -10.91
C LYS A 116 1.40 15.71 -10.24
N SER A 117 1.39 15.77 -8.90
CA SER A 117 1.73 17.00 -8.17
C SER A 117 3.21 17.39 -8.24
N LEU A 118 4.07 16.51 -8.76
CA LEU A 118 5.50 16.75 -8.96
C LEU A 118 5.83 17.19 -10.40
N VAL A 119 4.88 17.13 -11.32
CA VAL A 119 5.06 17.60 -12.70
C VAL A 119 5.02 19.12 -12.71
N GLY A 120 6.16 19.74 -13.04
CA GLY A 120 6.28 21.22 -13.13
C GLY A 120 7.04 21.87 -11.98
N VAL A 121 7.52 21.12 -10.99
CA VAL A 121 8.50 21.63 -10.02
C VAL A 121 9.82 21.86 -10.75
N ARG A 122 10.17 23.16 -10.99
CA ARG A 122 11.48 23.52 -11.52
C ARG A 122 12.53 23.00 -10.54
N LEU A 123 13.33 22.04 -10.99
CA LEU A 123 14.58 21.72 -10.32
C LEU A 123 15.43 22.98 -10.37
N GLY A 124 15.75 23.58 -9.23
CA GLY A 124 16.57 24.80 -9.13
C GLY A 124 18.04 24.55 -9.49
N ILE A 125 18.28 23.92 -10.63
CA ILE A 125 19.59 23.75 -11.24
C ILE A 125 19.71 24.82 -12.32
N SER A 126 20.14 26.03 -11.93
CA SER A 126 20.69 26.99 -12.90
C SER A 126 22.17 26.67 -13.07
N PRO A 127 22.68 26.41 -14.27
CA PRO A 127 24.12 26.41 -14.50
C PRO A 127 24.62 27.81 -14.20
N GLU A 128 25.53 27.96 -13.25
CA GLU A 128 26.26 29.22 -13.10
C GLU A 128 27.01 29.50 -14.42
N SER A 129 26.62 30.55 -15.11
CA SER A 129 27.38 31.06 -16.25
C SER A 129 28.66 31.68 -15.73
N ASN A 130 29.77 31.06 -16.07
CA ASN A 130 31.11 31.59 -15.88
C ASN A 130 31.41 32.60 -16.98
#